data_7cbf59b2ab8649b5d4903ca70cff486e
#
_entry.id   7cbf59b2ab8649b5d4903ca70cff486e
#
_cell.length_a   1.000
_cell.length_b   1.000
_cell.length_c   1.000
_cell.angle_alpha   90.00
_cell.angle_beta   90.00
_cell.angle_gamma   90.00
#
_symmetry.space_group_name_H-M   'P 1'
#
loop_
_entity.id
_entity.type
_entity.pdbx_description
1 polymer ?
#
loop_
_entity_poly.entity_id
_entity_poly.type
_entity_poly.pdbx_seq_one_letter_code
_entity_poly.pdbx_strand_id
1 'polypeptide(L)'
;MPPKSDFNALITEIGGFATKARKEGIISLEKEAYNASDSLLTLGLGAVADGTDPALVREMMENQIEQLENYVNNAAKVFESFGGYSPTLGIIGAVMGLIQVMQNLSDPSKLGAGIAVAFVATIYGLFAANLVMIPISTRIKFIYQGVFLYKNMILEG
;
A
#
# COMPACT_ATOMS: atom_id res chain seq x y z
N MET A 1 -3.30 -7.76 9.12
CA MET A 1 -3.24 -6.41 9.70
C MET A 1 -1.78 -6.06 9.83
N PRO A 2 -1.34 -4.86 9.44
CA PRO A 2 0.02 -4.43 9.72
C PRO A 2 0.24 -4.46 11.24
N PRO A 3 1.45 -4.80 11.72
CA PRO A 3 1.74 -4.84 13.15
C PRO A 3 1.44 -3.47 13.76
N LYS A 4 0.94 -3.46 14.99
CA LYS A 4 0.79 -2.22 15.76
C LYS A 4 2.18 -1.63 15.96
N SER A 5 2.44 -0.48 15.36
CA SER A 5 3.68 0.25 15.52
C SER A 5 3.70 0.88 16.91
N ASP A 6 4.33 0.20 17.87
CA ASP A 6 4.58 0.76 19.20
C ASP A 6 5.94 1.47 19.18
N PHE A 7 5.88 2.78 18.93
CA PHE A 7 7.08 3.62 18.82
C PHE A 7 7.87 3.69 20.13
N ASN A 8 7.20 3.65 21.29
CA ASN A 8 7.88 3.71 22.58
C ASN A 8 8.64 2.41 22.88
N ALA A 9 8.05 1.28 22.54
CA ALA A 9 8.70 -0.01 22.66
C ALA A 9 9.94 -0.08 21.76
N LEU A 10 9.83 0.40 20.52
CA LEU A 10 10.94 0.46 19.57
C LEU A 10 12.11 1.31 20.07
N ILE A 11 11.85 2.52 20.59
CA ILE A 11 12.89 3.39 21.12
C ILE A 11 13.61 2.72 22.30
N THR A 12 12.85 2.07 23.16
CA THR A 12 13.40 1.33 24.31
C THR A 12 14.28 0.16 23.86
N GLU A 13 13.82 -0.57 22.86
CA GLU A 13 14.53 -1.72 22.27
C GLU A 13 15.86 -1.28 21.64
N ILE A 14 15.84 -0.27 20.77
CA ILE A 14 17.05 0.29 20.14
C ILE A 14 18.02 0.83 21.19
N GLY A 15 17.53 1.56 22.21
CA GLY A 15 18.36 2.03 23.32
C GLY A 15 19.01 0.89 24.12
N GLY A 16 18.32 -0.24 24.25
CA GLY A 16 18.84 -1.47 24.83
C GLY A 16 20.00 -2.04 24.02
N PHE A 17 19.84 -2.14 22.70
CA PHE A 17 20.90 -2.63 21.80
C PHE A 17 22.12 -1.70 21.81
N ALA A 18 21.93 -0.40 21.76
CA ALA A 18 23.03 0.57 21.86
C ALA A 18 23.82 0.46 23.18
N THR A 19 23.11 0.25 24.29
CA THR A 19 23.71 0.06 25.61
C THR A 19 24.51 -1.24 25.69
N LYS A 20 23.99 -2.30 25.11
CA LYS A 20 24.63 -3.61 25.08
C LYS A 20 25.87 -3.60 24.18
N ALA A 21 25.77 -2.99 23.01
CA ALA A 21 26.92 -2.82 22.09
C ALA A 21 28.09 -2.08 22.75
N ARG A 22 27.79 -1.04 23.56
CA ARG A 22 28.83 -0.28 24.29
C ARG A 22 29.49 -1.09 25.40
N LYS A 23 28.77 -1.99 26.07
CA LYS A 23 29.27 -2.76 27.22
C LYS A 23 29.96 -4.05 26.79
N GLU A 24 29.39 -4.74 25.82
CA GLU A 24 29.77 -6.11 25.47
C GLU A 24 30.39 -6.22 24.06
N GLY A 25 30.42 -5.09 23.34
CA GLY A 25 30.92 -5.01 21.96
C GLY A 25 29.84 -5.35 20.93
N ILE A 26 30.10 -4.98 19.66
CA ILE A 26 29.17 -5.08 18.54
C ILE A 26 28.77 -6.53 18.25
N ILE A 27 29.67 -7.49 18.41
CA ILE A 27 29.44 -8.92 18.17
C ILE A 27 28.31 -9.48 19.08
N SER A 28 28.09 -8.87 20.25
CA SER A 28 26.98 -9.28 21.14
C SER A 28 25.60 -9.04 20.55
N LEU A 29 25.49 -8.17 19.52
CA LEU A 29 24.25 -7.88 18.83
C LEU A 29 23.77 -9.02 17.92
N GLU A 30 24.64 -9.94 17.52
CA GLU A 30 24.27 -11.07 16.68
C GLU A 30 23.14 -11.91 17.31
N LYS A 31 23.24 -12.19 18.61
CA LYS A 31 22.20 -12.93 19.34
C LYS A 31 20.92 -12.14 19.51
N GLU A 32 21.03 -10.82 19.65
CA GLU A 32 19.87 -9.91 19.77
C GLU A 32 19.13 -9.76 18.44
N ALA A 33 19.85 -9.80 17.31
CA ALA A 33 19.26 -9.73 15.98
C ALA A 33 18.18 -10.80 15.76
N TYR A 34 18.40 -12.02 16.27
CA TYR A 34 17.42 -13.12 16.16
C TYR A 34 16.16 -12.89 16.99
N ASN A 35 16.23 -12.08 18.05
CA ASN A 35 15.12 -11.78 18.95
C ASN A 35 14.50 -10.41 18.68
N ALA A 36 15.00 -9.67 17.69
CA ALA A 36 14.50 -8.35 17.35
C ALA A 36 13.02 -8.38 16.95
N SER A 37 12.27 -7.37 17.35
CA SER A 37 10.83 -7.27 17.15
C SER A 37 10.44 -7.10 15.67
N ASP A 38 11.39 -6.69 14.82
CA ASP A 38 11.15 -6.34 13.42
C ASP A 38 12.24 -6.90 12.50
N SER A 39 11.84 -7.34 11.31
CA SER A 39 12.76 -7.91 10.30
C SER A 39 13.82 -6.93 9.81
N LEU A 40 13.53 -5.63 9.81
CA LEU A 40 14.51 -4.60 9.44
C LEU A 40 15.56 -4.42 10.53
N LEU A 41 15.17 -4.49 11.81
CA LEU A 41 16.10 -4.54 12.93
C LEU A 41 16.99 -5.77 12.86
N THR A 42 16.41 -6.94 12.58
CA THR A 42 17.18 -8.18 12.40
C THR A 42 18.25 -8.02 11.32
N LEU A 43 17.87 -7.44 10.17
CA LEU A 43 18.80 -7.18 9.07
C LEU A 43 19.91 -6.20 9.47
N GLY A 44 19.55 -5.06 10.04
CA GLY A 44 20.51 -4.03 10.44
C GLY A 44 21.46 -4.50 11.52
N LEU A 45 20.97 -5.09 12.60
CA LEU A 45 21.78 -5.60 13.70
C LEU A 45 22.71 -6.75 13.26
N GLY A 46 22.23 -7.65 12.41
CA GLY A 46 23.06 -8.72 11.85
C GLY A 46 24.20 -8.16 11.02
N ALA A 47 23.93 -7.25 10.10
CA ALA A 47 24.95 -6.62 9.27
C ALA A 47 25.98 -5.82 10.09
N VAL A 48 25.54 -5.13 11.15
CA VAL A 48 26.43 -4.42 12.10
C VAL A 48 27.30 -5.42 12.86
N ALA A 49 26.74 -6.54 13.34
CA ALA A 49 27.47 -7.57 14.06
C ALA A 49 28.54 -8.25 13.20
N ASP A 50 28.25 -8.38 11.89
CA ASP A 50 29.19 -8.90 10.89
C ASP A 50 30.31 -7.91 10.50
N GLY A 51 30.26 -6.67 11.03
CA GLY A 51 31.24 -5.63 10.74
C GLY A 51 31.09 -5.00 9.34
N THR A 52 29.89 -5.07 8.77
CA THR A 52 29.58 -4.43 7.47
C THR A 52 29.74 -2.91 7.59
N ASP A 53 30.22 -2.28 6.51
CA ASP A 53 30.35 -0.82 6.44
C ASP A 53 29.00 -0.13 6.73
N PRO A 54 28.98 0.89 7.62
CA PRO A 54 27.74 1.56 8.00
C PRO A 54 26.94 2.13 6.82
N ALA A 55 27.63 2.63 5.78
CA ALA A 55 26.95 3.16 4.60
C ALA A 55 26.25 2.05 3.82
N LEU A 56 26.85 0.87 3.75
CA LEU A 56 26.25 -0.30 3.10
C LEU A 56 25.08 -0.86 3.92
N VAL A 57 25.19 -0.89 5.26
CA VAL A 57 24.08 -1.30 6.12
C VAL A 57 22.87 -0.38 5.90
N ARG A 58 23.10 0.93 5.87
CA ARG A 58 22.05 1.91 5.61
C ARG A 58 21.39 1.68 4.23
N GLU A 59 22.19 1.51 3.19
CA GLU A 59 21.70 1.24 1.84
C GLU A 59 20.86 -0.04 1.77
N MET A 60 21.29 -1.12 2.43
CA MET A 60 20.54 -2.36 2.50
C MET A 60 19.18 -2.18 3.17
N MET A 61 19.13 -1.43 4.26
CA MET A 61 17.89 -1.15 5.00
C MET A 61 16.96 -0.23 4.20
N GLU A 62 17.48 0.82 3.56
CA GLU A 62 16.73 1.72 2.67
C GLU A 62 16.11 0.95 1.51
N ASN A 63 16.88 0.08 0.85
CA ASN A 63 16.39 -0.77 -0.24
C ASN A 63 15.24 -1.69 0.23
N GLN A 64 15.30 -2.22 1.44
CA GLN A 64 14.21 -3.06 1.97
C GLN A 64 12.94 -2.25 2.25
N ILE A 65 13.08 -1.02 2.74
CA ILE A 65 11.94 -0.10 2.93
C ILE A 65 11.32 0.25 1.58
N GLU A 66 12.15 0.60 0.59
CA GLU A 66 11.70 0.94 -0.77
C GLU A 66 10.96 -0.23 -1.44
N GLN A 67 11.46 -1.46 -1.30
CA GLN A 67 10.79 -2.64 -1.82
C GLN A 67 9.39 -2.82 -1.21
N LEU A 68 9.26 -2.62 0.10
CA LEU A 68 7.97 -2.68 0.77
C LEU A 68 7.04 -1.56 0.27
N GLU A 69 7.55 -0.34 0.12
CA GLU A 69 6.79 0.79 -0.40
C GLU A 69 6.30 0.53 -1.83
N ASN A 70 7.17 0.03 -2.69
CA ASN A 70 6.83 -0.34 -4.06
C ASN A 70 5.77 -1.44 -4.11
N TYR A 71 5.85 -2.44 -3.23
CA TYR A 71 4.84 -3.49 -3.13
C TYR A 71 3.47 -2.92 -2.74
N VAL A 72 3.41 -2.06 -1.73
CA VAL A 72 2.17 -1.41 -1.27
C VAL A 72 1.59 -0.50 -2.34
N ASN A 73 2.43 0.31 -2.99
CA ASN A 73 2.02 1.22 -4.06
C ASN A 73 1.48 0.44 -5.26
N ASN A 74 2.11 -0.66 -5.65
CA ASN A 74 1.64 -1.52 -6.73
C ASN A 74 0.29 -2.16 -6.39
N ALA A 75 0.11 -2.64 -5.17
CA ALA A 75 -1.18 -3.18 -4.71
C ALA A 75 -2.29 -2.11 -4.75
N ALA A 76 -2.02 -0.90 -4.28
CA ALA A 76 -2.95 0.22 -4.32
C ALA A 76 -3.27 0.65 -5.76
N LYS A 77 -2.26 0.67 -6.65
CA LYS A 77 -2.38 1.07 -8.06
C LYS A 77 -3.33 0.17 -8.86
N VAL A 78 -3.45 -1.11 -8.50
CA VAL A 78 -4.44 -2.01 -9.12
C VAL A 78 -5.85 -1.45 -8.94
N PHE A 79 -6.20 -1.07 -7.71
CA PHE A 79 -7.53 -0.49 -7.42
C PHE A 79 -7.70 0.90 -8.04
N GLU A 80 -6.65 1.72 -8.10
CA GLU A 80 -6.68 3.01 -8.81
C GLU A 80 -6.96 2.82 -10.30
N SER A 81 -6.33 1.83 -10.93
CA SER A 81 -6.55 1.52 -12.34
C SER A 81 -7.99 1.07 -12.59
N PHE A 82 -8.53 0.19 -11.76
CA PHE A 82 -9.94 -0.19 -11.83
C PHE A 82 -10.87 1.02 -11.63
N GLY A 83 -10.55 1.89 -10.68
CA GLY A 83 -11.27 3.15 -10.46
C GLY A 83 -11.23 4.06 -11.69
N GLY A 84 -10.10 4.14 -12.37
CA GLY A 84 -9.94 4.94 -13.59
C GLY A 84 -10.73 4.37 -14.79
N TYR A 85 -10.79 3.05 -14.93
CA TYR A 85 -11.49 2.41 -16.06
C TYR A 85 -12.99 2.25 -15.84
N SER A 86 -13.46 2.13 -14.60
CA SER A 86 -14.88 1.89 -14.31
C SER A 86 -15.83 2.93 -14.90
N PRO A 87 -15.56 4.26 -14.83
CA PRO A 87 -16.41 5.26 -15.49
C PRO A 87 -16.45 5.10 -17.01
N THR A 88 -15.33 4.76 -17.62
CA THR A 88 -15.23 4.55 -19.07
C THR A 88 -16.10 3.37 -19.51
N LEU A 89 -16.10 2.27 -18.74
CA LEU A 89 -16.98 1.13 -18.97
C LEU A 89 -18.46 1.52 -18.82
N GLY A 90 -18.78 2.40 -17.86
CA GLY A 90 -20.11 2.98 -17.70
C GLY A 90 -20.55 3.77 -18.93
N ILE A 91 -19.65 4.57 -19.51
CA ILE A 91 -19.92 5.33 -20.75
C ILE A 91 -20.13 4.38 -21.93
N ILE A 92 -19.30 3.35 -22.06
CA ILE A 92 -19.49 2.32 -23.12
C ILE A 92 -20.86 1.66 -22.98
N GLY A 93 -21.28 1.30 -21.78
CA GLY A 93 -22.62 0.75 -21.51
C GLY A 93 -23.74 1.71 -21.89
N ALA A 94 -23.56 3.01 -21.61
CA ALA A 94 -24.50 4.05 -21.99
C ALA A 94 -24.64 4.20 -23.52
N VAL A 95 -23.51 4.19 -24.23
CA VAL A 95 -23.50 4.25 -25.71
C VAL A 95 -24.18 3.01 -26.31
N MET A 96 -23.92 1.82 -25.78
CA MET A 96 -24.60 0.59 -26.22
C MET A 96 -26.11 0.67 -25.99
N GLY A 97 -26.55 1.19 -24.85
CA GLY A 97 -27.97 1.42 -24.54
C GLY A 97 -28.62 2.37 -25.53
N LEU A 98 -27.94 3.49 -25.89
CA LEU A 98 -28.43 4.45 -26.89
C LEU A 98 -28.49 3.85 -28.30
N ILE A 99 -27.53 3.02 -28.68
CA ILE A 99 -27.58 2.29 -29.96
C ILE A 99 -28.84 1.43 -30.05
N GLN A 100 -29.19 0.75 -28.95
CA GLN A 100 -30.40 -0.07 -28.90
C GLN A 100 -31.68 0.79 -29.00
N VAL A 101 -31.69 1.98 -28.42
CA VAL A 101 -32.76 2.97 -28.58
C VAL A 101 -32.92 3.37 -30.04
N MET A 102 -31.80 3.68 -30.72
CA MET A 102 -31.79 4.08 -32.14
C MET A 102 -32.38 3.00 -33.07
N GLN A 103 -32.20 1.73 -32.73
CA GLN A 103 -32.77 0.61 -33.51
C GLN A 103 -34.32 0.49 -33.34
N ASN A 104 -34.88 1.09 -32.30
CA ASN A 104 -36.31 0.98 -31.96
C ASN A 104 -37.03 2.33 -32.03
N LEU A 105 -36.55 3.27 -32.82
CA LEU A 105 -37.13 4.63 -32.93
C LEU A 105 -38.61 4.65 -33.37
N SER A 106 -39.05 3.62 -34.06
CA SER A 106 -40.45 3.46 -34.50
C SER A 106 -41.42 3.06 -33.37
N ASP A 107 -40.90 2.66 -32.20
CA ASP A 107 -41.71 2.25 -31.05
C ASP A 107 -41.40 3.12 -29.82
N PRO A 108 -42.15 4.21 -29.60
CA PRO A 108 -41.92 5.13 -28.50
C PRO A 108 -41.98 4.49 -27.12
N SER A 109 -42.67 3.38 -26.96
CA SER A 109 -42.80 2.66 -25.68
C SER A 109 -41.47 2.04 -25.21
N LYS A 110 -40.56 1.75 -26.13
CA LYS A 110 -39.25 1.15 -25.86
C LYS A 110 -38.14 2.17 -25.65
N LEU A 111 -38.35 3.42 -26.09
CA LEU A 111 -37.32 4.47 -25.98
C LEU A 111 -36.97 4.78 -24.54
N GLY A 112 -37.96 4.94 -23.67
CA GLY A 112 -37.76 5.26 -22.27
C GLY A 112 -36.91 4.21 -21.52
N ALA A 113 -37.21 2.93 -21.76
CA ALA A 113 -36.48 1.83 -21.13
C ALA A 113 -34.99 1.80 -21.57
N GLY A 114 -34.73 1.98 -22.87
CA GLY A 114 -33.34 1.99 -23.37
C GLY A 114 -32.52 3.18 -22.87
N ILE A 115 -33.13 4.36 -22.78
CA ILE A 115 -32.49 5.56 -22.19
C ILE A 115 -32.19 5.32 -20.72
N ALA A 116 -33.13 4.76 -19.96
CA ALA A 116 -32.93 4.44 -18.52
C ALA A 116 -31.74 3.50 -18.32
N VAL A 117 -31.61 2.43 -19.12
CA VAL A 117 -30.48 1.48 -19.07
C VAL A 117 -29.14 2.21 -19.29
N ALA A 118 -29.11 3.15 -20.27
CA ALA A 118 -27.90 3.92 -20.56
C ALA A 118 -27.47 4.77 -19.35
N PHE A 119 -28.38 5.46 -18.68
CA PHE A 119 -28.07 6.23 -17.46
C PHE A 119 -27.65 5.34 -16.30
N VAL A 120 -28.32 4.22 -16.09
CA VAL A 120 -27.98 3.26 -15.02
C VAL A 120 -26.56 2.70 -15.21
N ALA A 121 -26.16 2.36 -16.44
CA ALA A 121 -24.81 1.91 -16.72
C ALA A 121 -23.73 2.94 -16.30
N THR A 122 -23.97 4.21 -16.60
CA THR A 122 -23.04 5.30 -16.19
C THR A 122 -22.97 5.44 -14.68
N ILE A 123 -24.12 5.39 -13.98
CA ILE A 123 -24.17 5.46 -12.52
C ILE A 123 -23.40 4.32 -11.87
N TYR A 124 -23.53 3.09 -12.36
CA TYR A 124 -22.79 1.95 -11.82
C TYR A 124 -21.28 2.09 -12.07
N GLY A 125 -20.86 2.59 -13.22
CA GLY A 125 -19.45 2.86 -13.49
C GLY A 125 -18.84 3.87 -12.51
N LEU A 126 -19.55 4.98 -12.27
CA LEU A 126 -19.13 6.02 -11.32
C LEU A 126 -19.17 5.52 -9.86
N PHE A 127 -20.20 4.75 -9.50
CA PHE A 127 -20.32 4.15 -8.16
C PHE A 127 -19.14 3.22 -7.87
N ALA A 128 -18.86 2.28 -8.77
CA ALA A 128 -17.75 1.35 -8.63
C ALA A 128 -16.41 2.06 -8.46
N ALA A 129 -16.16 3.11 -9.25
CA ALA A 129 -14.94 3.90 -9.16
C ALA A 129 -14.80 4.61 -7.82
N ASN A 130 -15.77 5.48 -7.51
CA ASN A 130 -15.61 6.49 -6.46
C ASN A 130 -15.98 5.99 -5.06
N LEU A 131 -16.87 5.00 -4.95
CA LEU A 131 -17.33 4.48 -3.66
C LEU A 131 -16.68 3.16 -3.27
N VAL A 132 -16.02 2.47 -4.22
CA VAL A 132 -15.38 1.18 -3.95
C VAL A 132 -13.89 1.24 -4.23
N MET A 133 -13.49 1.40 -5.49
CA MET A 133 -12.10 1.18 -5.91
C MET A 133 -11.13 2.24 -5.37
N ILE A 134 -11.46 3.52 -5.52
CA ILE A 134 -10.61 4.63 -5.05
C ILE A 134 -10.49 4.63 -3.52
N PRO A 135 -11.57 4.47 -2.73
CA PRO A 135 -11.44 4.36 -1.27
C PRO A 135 -10.61 3.18 -0.81
N ILE A 136 -10.67 2.02 -1.48
CA ILE A 136 -9.83 0.87 -1.15
C ILE A 136 -8.35 1.21 -1.37
N SER A 137 -7.99 1.78 -2.52
CA SER A 137 -6.61 2.19 -2.79
C SER A 137 -6.09 3.18 -1.76
N THR A 138 -6.85 4.22 -1.47
CA THR A 138 -6.50 5.23 -0.46
C THR A 138 -6.33 4.59 0.93
N ARG A 139 -7.21 3.65 1.29
CA ARG A 139 -7.14 2.94 2.57
C ARG A 139 -5.90 2.07 2.68
N ILE A 140 -5.49 1.38 1.62
CA ILE A 140 -4.25 0.61 1.59
C ILE A 140 -3.07 1.53 1.89
N LYS A 141 -2.90 2.63 1.17
CA LYS A 141 -1.82 3.60 1.38
C LYS A 141 -1.82 4.16 2.81
N PHE A 142 -2.98 4.55 3.31
CA PHE A 142 -3.11 5.12 4.66
C PHE A 142 -2.68 4.14 5.77
N ILE A 143 -3.09 2.87 5.67
CA ILE A 143 -2.73 1.85 6.66
C ILE A 143 -1.21 1.65 6.74
N TYR A 144 -0.51 1.71 5.60
CA TYR A 144 0.93 1.49 5.55
C TYR A 144 1.78 2.72 5.87
N GLN A 145 1.21 3.93 5.90
CA GLN A 145 1.96 5.14 6.31
C GLN A 145 2.59 4.99 7.70
N GLY A 146 1.86 4.43 8.66
CA GLY A 146 2.38 4.16 10.00
C GLY A 146 3.52 3.14 10.01
N VAL A 147 3.46 2.14 9.13
CA VAL A 147 4.52 1.14 8.96
C VAL A 147 5.78 1.77 8.40
N PHE A 148 5.67 2.62 7.39
CA PHE A 148 6.83 3.33 6.82
C PHE A 148 7.49 4.27 7.83
N LEU A 149 6.69 5.00 8.61
CA LEU A 149 7.23 5.83 9.69
C LEU A 149 8.00 4.99 10.71
N TYR A 150 7.45 3.83 11.10
CA TYR A 150 8.10 2.90 12.02
C TYR A 150 9.43 2.35 11.45
N LYS A 151 9.44 1.96 10.18
CA LYS A 151 10.65 1.47 9.50
C LYS A 151 11.73 2.56 9.37
N ASN A 152 11.32 3.80 9.06
CA ASN A 152 12.26 4.92 9.00
C ASN A 152 12.86 5.25 10.39
N MET A 153 12.11 5.08 11.48
CA MET A 153 12.66 5.21 12.81
C MET A 153 13.71 4.13 13.13
N ILE A 154 13.52 2.90 12.64
CA ILE A 154 14.52 1.84 12.76
C ILE A 154 15.80 2.20 11.99
N LEU A 155 15.66 2.79 10.82
CA LEU A 155 16.79 3.19 9.98
C LEU A 155 17.65 4.29 10.62
N GLU A 156 17.02 5.23 11.32
CA GLU A 156 17.71 6.38 11.94
C GLU A 156 18.25 6.05 13.36
N GLY A 157 17.76 5.02 14.02
CA GLY A 157 18.15 4.63 15.39
C GLY A 157 19.28 3.65 15.46
#